data_ad1d35d449c881d3b9952cd196876475
#
_entry.id   ad1d35d449c881d3b9952cd196876475
#
_cell.length_a   1.000
_cell.length_b   1.000
_cell.length_c   1.000
_cell.angle_alpha   90.00
_cell.angle_beta   90.00
_cell.angle_gamma   90.00
#
_symmetry.space_group_name_H-M   'P 1'
#
loop_
_entity.id
_entity.type
_entity.pdbx_description
1 polymer ?
#
loop_
_entity_poly.entity_id
_entity_poly.type
_entity_poly.pdbx_seq_one_letter_code
_entity_poly.pdbx_strand_id
1 'polypeptide(L)'
;MLEFVKIEFLDKNLTFQIVCHWNMLDNSTWLKNSFIGKLVARERIQRLLDPGSTFLELSQLAAFKLYGSEDVPAGGIITGIGHVRGRQCVIVANDATVKGGSYYPITVKKHLRAQEIARENRLPCIYLVDSGGANLPRQSEVFPDRDHFGRIFYNQATMSANGIAQVAVVMGSCTAGGAYVPAMADESIIVRKQGTIFLGGPPLVKAATGEEISAEELGGADLHCSRSGVTDHYALDDEHALHLARRIISNLNYTKVNFCNQKSWTLFYKHK
;
A
#
# COMPACT_ATOMS: atom_id res chain seq x y z
N MET A 1 -2.89 -2.87 -24.04
CA MET A 1 -3.55 -4.16 -24.26
C MET A 1 -3.01 -5.08 -23.19
N LEU A 2 -3.76 -5.26 -22.11
CA LEU A 2 -3.37 -6.08 -20.96
C LEU A 2 -3.63 -7.55 -21.32
N GLU A 3 -2.58 -8.34 -21.49
CA GLU A 3 -2.72 -9.79 -21.54
C GLU A 3 -3.11 -10.30 -20.17
N PHE A 4 -4.35 -10.73 -20.06
CA PHE A 4 -4.88 -11.39 -18.87
C PHE A 4 -4.25 -12.78 -18.77
N VAL A 5 -3.62 -13.08 -17.64
CA VAL A 5 -3.37 -14.47 -17.25
C VAL A 5 -4.73 -15.13 -17.07
N LYS A 6 -5.11 -15.95 -18.04
CA LYS A 6 -6.36 -16.69 -18.05
C LYS A 6 -6.26 -17.82 -17.05
N ILE A 7 -6.76 -17.58 -15.84
CA ILE A 7 -7.02 -18.67 -14.91
C ILE A 7 -8.34 -19.29 -15.34
N GLU A 8 -8.30 -20.47 -15.92
CA GLU A 8 -9.50 -21.24 -16.24
C GLU A 8 -10.15 -21.72 -14.93
N PHE A 9 -11.21 -21.05 -14.51
CA PHE A 9 -12.09 -21.55 -13.46
C PHE A 9 -13.19 -22.39 -14.09
N LEU A 10 -13.47 -23.55 -13.49
CA LEU A 10 -14.51 -24.50 -13.90
C LEU A 10 -15.96 -23.95 -13.80
N ASP A 11 -16.16 -22.77 -13.20
CA ASP A 11 -17.45 -22.11 -13.05
C ASP A 11 -17.47 -20.71 -13.64
N LYS A 12 -18.23 -20.53 -14.75
CA LYS A 12 -18.41 -19.24 -15.43
C LYS A 12 -19.09 -18.18 -14.57
N ASN A 13 -19.96 -18.59 -13.63
CA ASN A 13 -20.65 -17.68 -12.71
C ASN A 13 -19.68 -17.11 -11.68
N LEU A 14 -18.73 -17.91 -11.20
CA LEU A 14 -17.69 -17.49 -10.28
C LEU A 14 -16.74 -16.49 -10.97
N THR A 15 -16.35 -16.75 -12.23
CA THR A 15 -15.53 -15.84 -13.03
C THR A 15 -16.19 -14.49 -13.24
N PHE A 16 -17.50 -14.48 -13.53
CA PHE A 16 -18.26 -13.24 -13.71
C PHE A 16 -18.39 -12.46 -12.40
N GLN A 17 -18.67 -13.11 -11.29
CA GLN A 17 -18.71 -12.49 -9.96
C GLN A 17 -17.35 -11.91 -9.55
N ILE A 18 -16.25 -12.59 -9.86
CA ILE A 18 -14.89 -12.11 -9.61
C ILE A 18 -14.58 -10.85 -10.42
N VAL A 19 -14.91 -10.83 -11.72
CA VAL A 19 -14.72 -9.65 -12.57
C VAL A 19 -15.58 -8.47 -12.10
N CYS A 20 -16.84 -8.72 -11.68
CA CYS A 20 -17.69 -7.68 -11.11
C CYS A 20 -17.14 -7.16 -9.78
N HIS A 21 -16.62 -8.03 -8.92
CA HIS A 21 -15.98 -7.64 -7.66
C HIS A 21 -14.72 -6.77 -7.89
N TRP A 22 -14.02 -6.97 -9.00
CA TRP A 22 -12.88 -6.14 -9.41
C TRP A 22 -13.27 -4.74 -9.89
N ASN A 23 -14.46 -4.60 -10.48
CA ASN A 23 -14.96 -3.35 -11.04
C ASN A 23 -15.90 -2.59 -10.11
N MET A 24 -16.24 -3.15 -8.93
CA MET A 24 -17.04 -2.45 -7.92
C MET A 24 -16.19 -1.42 -7.16
N LEU A 25 -15.76 -0.40 -7.86
CA LEU A 25 -15.52 0.90 -7.25
C LEU A 25 -16.89 1.44 -6.85
N ASP A 26 -17.11 1.72 -5.58
CA ASP A 26 -18.23 2.53 -5.16
C ASP A 26 -18.18 3.84 -5.96
N ASN A 27 -19.09 3.97 -6.94
CA ASN A 27 -19.12 5.11 -7.85
C ASN A 27 -19.14 6.45 -7.09
N SER A 28 -19.71 6.49 -5.90
CA SER A 28 -19.77 7.68 -5.07
C SER A 28 -18.39 8.09 -4.54
N THR A 29 -17.58 7.15 -4.14
CA THR A 29 -16.22 7.40 -3.63
C THR A 29 -15.24 7.70 -4.77
N TRP A 30 -15.40 7.03 -5.91
CA TRP A 30 -14.62 7.33 -7.12
C TRP A 30 -14.90 8.75 -7.62
N LEU A 31 -16.17 9.15 -7.69
CA LEU A 31 -16.57 10.51 -8.08
C LEU A 31 -16.00 11.56 -7.11
N LYS A 32 -16.05 11.33 -5.80
CA LYS A 32 -15.46 12.23 -4.81
C LYS A 32 -13.95 12.37 -5.00
N ASN A 33 -13.22 11.27 -5.18
CA ASN A 33 -11.79 11.29 -5.40
C ASN A 33 -11.42 12.02 -6.70
N SER A 34 -12.12 11.73 -7.79
CA SER A 34 -11.93 12.40 -9.08
C SER A 34 -12.20 13.92 -8.98
N PHE A 35 -13.20 14.33 -8.22
CA PHE A 35 -13.55 15.75 -8.05
C PHE A 35 -12.46 16.55 -7.31
N ILE A 36 -11.72 15.92 -6.39
CA ILE A 36 -10.60 16.55 -5.67
C ILE A 36 -9.24 16.30 -6.33
N GLY A 37 -9.20 15.65 -7.50
CA GLY A 37 -7.96 15.33 -8.23
C GLY A 37 -7.14 14.19 -7.62
N LYS A 38 -7.71 13.41 -6.68
CA LYS A 38 -7.05 12.31 -6.00
C LYS A 38 -7.14 11.02 -6.83
N LEU A 39 -5.99 10.40 -7.10
CA LEU A 39 -5.93 9.13 -7.82
C LEU A 39 -6.44 7.97 -6.96
N VAL A 40 -7.09 6.98 -7.57
CA VAL A 40 -7.42 5.72 -6.90
C VAL A 40 -6.20 4.79 -6.82
N ALA A 41 -6.22 3.83 -5.89
CA ALA A 41 -5.06 2.99 -5.59
C ALA A 41 -4.47 2.28 -6.83
N ARG A 42 -5.30 1.76 -7.73
CA ARG A 42 -4.83 1.11 -8.97
C ARG A 42 -4.16 2.08 -9.95
N GLU A 43 -4.68 3.29 -10.09
CA GLU A 43 -4.06 4.33 -10.92
C GLU A 43 -2.72 4.78 -10.33
N ARG A 44 -2.63 4.92 -9.00
CA ARG A 44 -1.36 5.21 -8.30
C ARG A 44 -0.31 4.16 -8.62
N ILE A 45 -0.66 2.87 -8.54
CA ILE A 45 0.24 1.76 -8.88
C ILE A 45 0.65 1.84 -10.36
N GLN A 46 -0.32 2.00 -11.26
CA GLN A 46 -0.04 2.07 -12.70
C GLN A 46 0.93 3.20 -13.07
N ARG A 47 0.79 4.38 -12.45
CA ARG A 47 1.68 5.53 -12.68
C ARG A 47 3.03 5.39 -11.98
N LEU A 48 3.09 4.62 -10.90
CA LEU A 48 4.35 4.33 -10.19
C LEU A 48 5.23 3.37 -10.99
N LEU A 49 4.64 2.39 -11.66
CA LEU A 49 5.35 1.36 -12.42
C LEU A 49 6.03 1.92 -13.67
N ASP A 50 7.03 1.19 -14.15
CA ASP A 50 7.66 1.51 -15.43
C ASP A 50 6.69 1.23 -16.58
N PRO A 51 6.66 2.08 -17.62
CA PRO A 51 5.81 1.86 -18.78
C PRO A 51 6.05 0.47 -19.41
N GLY A 52 4.96 -0.27 -19.63
CA GLY A 52 5.01 -1.62 -20.19
C GLY A 52 5.47 -2.72 -19.24
N SER A 53 5.80 -2.41 -17.98
CA SER A 53 6.12 -3.45 -17.00
C SER A 53 4.86 -4.15 -16.49
N THR A 54 5.01 -5.44 -16.17
CA THR A 54 3.94 -6.22 -15.55
C THR A 54 3.88 -5.96 -14.05
N PHE A 55 2.67 -6.06 -13.48
CA PHE A 55 2.45 -6.05 -12.03
C PHE A 55 1.94 -7.41 -11.59
N LEU A 56 2.73 -8.11 -10.78
CA LEU A 56 2.32 -9.36 -10.17
C LEU A 56 1.53 -9.04 -8.90
N GLU A 57 0.22 -8.91 -9.03
CA GLU A 57 -0.67 -8.66 -7.90
C GLU A 57 -0.86 -9.91 -7.05
N LEU A 58 -0.70 -9.75 -5.72
CA LEU A 58 -0.82 -10.82 -4.75
C LEU A 58 -2.20 -10.82 -4.08
N SER A 59 -2.76 -12.02 -3.89
CA SER A 59 -4.00 -12.23 -3.10
C SER A 59 -5.17 -11.31 -3.53
N GLN A 60 -5.43 -11.24 -4.82
CA GLN A 60 -6.49 -10.40 -5.41
C GLN A 60 -7.90 -10.71 -4.84
N LEU A 61 -8.14 -11.98 -4.49
CA LEU A 61 -9.42 -12.46 -3.96
C LEU A 61 -9.50 -12.41 -2.42
N ALA A 62 -8.54 -11.76 -1.76
CA ALA A 62 -8.58 -11.60 -0.31
C ALA A 62 -9.89 -10.95 0.13
N ALA A 63 -10.48 -11.48 1.21
CA ALA A 63 -11.78 -11.10 1.79
C ALA A 63 -13.02 -11.43 0.96
N PHE A 64 -12.92 -12.09 -0.19
CA PHE A 64 -14.09 -12.49 -0.95
C PHE A 64 -15.04 -13.34 -0.10
N LYS A 65 -16.28 -12.85 0.13
CA LYS A 65 -17.30 -13.46 0.98
C LYS A 65 -16.88 -13.79 2.43
N LEU A 66 -15.78 -13.20 2.93
CA LEU A 66 -15.26 -13.52 4.26
C LEU A 66 -16.04 -12.81 5.38
N TYR A 67 -16.58 -11.62 5.12
CA TYR A 67 -17.21 -10.77 6.13
C TYR A 67 -18.74 -10.64 5.97
N GLY A 68 -19.39 -11.71 5.48
CA GLY A 68 -20.84 -11.78 5.33
C GLY A 68 -21.38 -10.78 4.31
N SER A 69 -22.15 -9.80 4.77
CA SER A 69 -22.70 -8.73 3.92
C SER A 69 -21.74 -7.56 3.67
N GLU A 70 -20.63 -7.51 4.40
CA GLU A 70 -19.62 -6.47 4.18
C GLU A 70 -18.73 -6.82 2.99
N ASP A 71 -18.72 -5.96 1.99
CA ASP A 71 -17.83 -6.11 0.85
C ASP A 71 -16.50 -5.37 1.11
N VAL A 72 -15.40 -6.14 1.05
CA VAL A 72 -14.03 -5.64 1.30
C VAL A 72 -13.11 -6.13 0.17
N PRO A 73 -13.25 -5.57 -1.04
CA PRO A 73 -12.51 -6.01 -2.22
C PRO A 73 -10.99 -6.01 -1.99
N ALA A 74 -10.34 -7.10 -2.41
CA ALA A 74 -8.89 -7.31 -2.23
C ALA A 74 -8.38 -7.12 -0.78
N GLY A 75 -9.29 -7.18 0.22
CA GLY A 75 -8.97 -6.90 1.60
C GLY A 75 -8.66 -5.42 1.90
N GLY A 76 -9.15 -4.47 1.07
CA GLY A 76 -8.92 -3.03 1.24
C GLY A 76 -7.46 -2.58 1.00
N ILE A 77 -6.62 -3.46 0.47
CA ILE A 77 -5.21 -3.17 0.18
C ILE A 77 -4.73 -3.93 -1.06
N ILE A 78 -4.02 -3.27 -1.93
CA ILE A 78 -3.43 -3.88 -3.12
C ILE A 78 -1.95 -4.11 -2.84
N THR A 79 -1.50 -5.34 -3.02
CA THR A 79 -0.10 -5.71 -2.84
C THR A 79 0.41 -6.45 -4.07
N GLY A 80 1.68 -6.25 -4.41
CA GLY A 80 2.27 -6.94 -5.55
C GLY A 80 3.72 -6.57 -5.79
N ILE A 81 4.28 -7.15 -6.84
CA ILE A 81 5.66 -6.88 -7.30
C ILE A 81 5.60 -6.25 -8.67
N GLY A 82 6.35 -5.17 -8.85
CA GLY A 82 6.48 -4.48 -10.14
C GLY A 82 7.82 -3.80 -10.30
N HIS A 83 8.10 -3.30 -11.50
CA HIS A 83 9.35 -2.59 -11.77
C HIS A 83 9.15 -1.08 -11.63
N VAL A 84 10.03 -0.46 -10.85
CA VAL A 84 10.13 0.98 -10.67
C VAL A 84 11.57 1.40 -10.96
N ARG A 85 11.78 2.19 -12.00
CA ARG A 85 13.13 2.57 -12.49
C ARG A 85 14.03 1.35 -12.75
N GLY A 86 13.46 0.31 -13.36
CA GLY A 86 14.17 -0.93 -13.69
C GLY A 86 14.48 -1.83 -12.50
N ARG A 87 13.97 -1.53 -11.31
CA ARG A 87 14.16 -2.32 -10.08
C ARG A 87 12.87 -3.00 -9.67
N GLN A 88 12.93 -4.25 -9.31
CA GLN A 88 11.81 -4.94 -8.68
C GLN A 88 11.56 -4.37 -7.29
N CYS A 89 10.33 -3.97 -7.04
CA CYS A 89 9.88 -3.44 -5.75
C CYS A 89 8.61 -4.17 -5.33
N VAL A 90 8.43 -4.36 -4.04
CA VAL A 90 7.14 -4.72 -3.47
C VAL A 90 6.35 -3.43 -3.28
N ILE A 91 5.12 -3.40 -3.76
CA ILE A 91 4.21 -2.26 -3.65
C ILE A 91 3.06 -2.67 -2.75
N VAL A 92 2.76 -1.82 -1.78
CA VAL A 92 1.67 -1.97 -0.81
C VAL A 92 0.83 -0.70 -0.85
N ALA A 93 -0.37 -0.77 -1.40
CA ALA A 93 -1.22 0.40 -1.60
C ALA A 93 -2.56 0.24 -0.87
N ASN A 94 -2.85 1.11 0.08
CA ASN A 94 -4.17 1.16 0.69
C ASN A 94 -5.21 1.62 -0.33
N ASP A 95 -6.37 0.99 -0.32
CA ASP A 95 -7.52 1.40 -1.11
C ASP A 95 -8.54 2.15 -0.23
N ALA A 96 -8.44 3.48 -0.22
CA ALA A 96 -9.33 4.32 0.55
C ALA A 96 -10.80 4.27 0.10
N THR A 97 -11.08 3.72 -1.10
CA THR A 97 -12.46 3.49 -1.56
C THR A 97 -13.12 2.36 -0.79
N VAL A 98 -12.31 1.46 -0.20
CA VAL A 98 -12.78 0.34 0.63
C VAL A 98 -12.71 0.73 2.10
N LYS A 99 -13.84 1.10 2.67
CA LYS A 99 -13.97 1.44 4.11
C LYS A 99 -12.92 2.46 4.62
N GLY A 100 -12.58 3.46 3.78
CA GLY A 100 -11.57 4.48 4.13
C GLY A 100 -10.16 3.94 4.30
N GLY A 101 -9.82 2.82 3.64
CA GLY A 101 -8.51 2.18 3.76
C GLY A 101 -8.25 1.55 5.14
N SER A 102 -9.31 1.30 5.94
CA SER A 102 -9.15 0.71 7.27
C SER A 102 -8.70 -0.75 7.19
N TYR A 103 -7.90 -1.17 8.17
CA TYR A 103 -7.33 -2.52 8.24
C TYR A 103 -8.30 -3.50 8.90
N TYR A 104 -8.75 -4.45 8.13
CA TYR A 104 -9.41 -5.67 8.58
C TYR A 104 -8.35 -6.73 8.96
N PRO A 105 -8.72 -7.82 9.64
CA PRO A 105 -7.78 -8.90 9.93
C PRO A 105 -7.10 -9.47 8.69
N ILE A 106 -7.83 -9.61 7.58
CA ILE A 106 -7.27 -10.08 6.30
C ILE A 106 -6.33 -9.05 5.65
N THR A 107 -6.60 -7.76 5.84
CA THR A 107 -5.73 -6.68 5.37
C THR A 107 -4.35 -6.76 6.02
N VAL A 108 -4.33 -7.00 7.34
CA VAL A 108 -3.10 -7.21 8.11
C VAL A 108 -2.31 -8.39 7.57
N LYS A 109 -2.96 -9.55 7.40
CA LYS A 109 -2.31 -10.77 6.88
C LYS A 109 -1.72 -10.54 5.49
N LYS A 110 -2.46 -9.84 4.63
CA LYS A 110 -2.00 -9.52 3.27
C LYS A 110 -0.80 -8.58 3.28
N HIS A 111 -0.81 -7.57 4.13
CA HIS A 111 0.33 -6.64 4.31
C HIS A 111 1.56 -7.39 4.83
N LEU A 112 1.41 -8.18 5.89
CA LEU A 112 2.50 -8.99 6.46
C LEU A 112 3.11 -9.94 5.43
N ARG A 113 2.27 -10.58 4.60
CA ARG A 113 2.75 -11.45 3.53
C ARG A 113 3.56 -10.69 2.48
N ALA A 114 3.15 -9.47 2.12
CA ALA A 114 3.91 -8.62 1.20
C ALA A 114 5.29 -8.27 1.77
N GLN A 115 5.35 -7.90 3.06
CA GLN A 115 6.62 -7.62 3.75
C GLN A 115 7.51 -8.88 3.86
N GLU A 116 6.93 -10.04 4.11
CA GLU A 116 7.66 -11.31 4.12
C GLU A 116 8.32 -11.58 2.77
N ILE A 117 7.59 -11.45 1.68
CA ILE A 117 8.10 -11.61 0.31
C ILE A 117 9.22 -10.60 0.03
N ALA A 118 9.03 -9.35 0.44
CA ALA A 118 10.06 -8.31 0.30
C ALA A 118 11.34 -8.67 1.05
N ARG A 119 11.22 -9.11 2.30
CA ARG A 119 12.34 -9.52 3.14
C ARG A 119 13.11 -10.70 2.57
N GLU A 120 12.40 -11.76 2.16
CA GLU A 120 12.99 -12.99 1.63
C GLU A 120 13.73 -12.76 0.31
N ASN A 121 13.22 -11.86 -0.53
CA ASN A 121 13.79 -11.54 -1.83
C ASN A 121 14.64 -10.26 -1.81
N ARG A 122 14.82 -9.61 -0.65
CA ARG A 122 15.54 -8.34 -0.46
C ARG A 122 15.06 -7.24 -1.42
N LEU A 123 13.74 -7.14 -1.61
CA LEU A 123 13.14 -6.13 -2.48
C LEU A 123 12.77 -4.88 -1.67
N PRO A 124 13.07 -3.68 -2.18
CA PRO A 124 12.58 -2.45 -1.57
C PRO A 124 11.06 -2.43 -1.52
N CYS A 125 10.50 -1.87 -0.45
CA CYS A 125 9.07 -1.70 -0.27
C CYS A 125 8.65 -0.27 -0.55
N ILE A 126 7.57 -0.09 -1.31
CA ILE A 126 6.91 1.18 -1.53
C ILE A 126 5.50 1.10 -0.97
N TYR A 127 5.22 1.93 0.04
CA TYR A 127 3.92 2.02 0.69
C TYR A 127 3.18 3.25 0.18
N LEU A 128 2.06 3.06 -0.53
CA LEU A 128 1.15 4.14 -0.92
C LEU A 128 0.06 4.22 0.14
N VAL A 129 0.25 5.13 1.11
CA VAL A 129 -0.52 5.13 2.36
C VAL A 129 -1.71 6.06 2.27
N ASP A 130 -2.89 5.50 2.55
CA ASP A 130 -4.17 6.19 2.59
C ASP A 130 -5.13 5.39 3.47
N SER A 131 -4.96 5.48 4.79
CA SER A 131 -5.58 4.55 5.73
C SER A 131 -6.05 5.25 7.01
N GLY A 132 -7.29 4.96 7.39
CA GLY A 132 -7.86 5.34 8.69
C GLY A 132 -7.36 4.52 9.88
N GLY A 133 -6.38 3.62 9.69
CA GLY A 133 -5.89 2.73 10.74
C GLY A 133 -6.70 1.44 10.87
N ALA A 134 -6.73 0.83 12.07
CA ALA A 134 -7.47 -0.41 12.30
C ALA A 134 -9.00 -0.19 12.19
N ASN A 135 -9.70 -1.17 11.62
CA ASN A 135 -11.16 -1.18 11.62
C ASN A 135 -11.67 -1.33 13.06
N LEU A 136 -12.27 -0.29 13.62
CA LEU A 136 -12.64 -0.23 15.03
C LEU A 136 -13.61 -1.35 15.46
N PRO A 137 -14.67 -1.68 14.71
CA PRO A 137 -15.57 -2.79 15.07
C PRO A 137 -14.87 -4.15 15.17
N ARG A 138 -13.71 -4.30 14.49
CA ARG A 138 -12.93 -5.55 14.46
C ARG A 138 -11.57 -5.42 15.13
N GLN A 139 -11.40 -4.43 15.98
CA GLN A 139 -10.11 -4.15 16.62
C GLN A 139 -9.58 -5.34 17.42
N SER A 140 -10.45 -6.09 18.09
CA SER A 140 -10.08 -7.30 18.82
C SER A 140 -9.51 -8.42 17.93
N GLU A 141 -9.85 -8.42 16.64
CA GLU A 141 -9.36 -9.40 15.66
C GLU A 141 -8.11 -8.91 14.90
N VAL A 142 -7.82 -7.61 14.95
CA VAL A 142 -6.69 -6.98 14.23
C VAL A 142 -5.39 -7.06 15.05
N PHE A 143 -5.48 -7.08 16.36
CA PHE A 143 -4.33 -7.07 17.28
C PHE A 143 -4.02 -8.38 18.01
N PRO A 144 -4.80 -9.47 17.91
CA PRO A 144 -4.47 -10.70 18.61
C PRO A 144 -3.31 -11.44 17.94
N ASP A 145 -2.62 -12.29 18.76
CA ASP A 145 -1.61 -13.22 18.27
C ASP A 145 -0.32 -12.58 17.73
N ARG A 146 0.53 -13.39 17.12
CA ARG A 146 1.84 -13.02 16.59
C ARG A 146 1.77 -12.22 15.28
N ASP A 147 0.81 -12.57 14.41
CA ASP A 147 0.64 -11.98 13.08
C ASP A 147 -0.45 -10.90 13.10
N HIS A 148 -0.21 -9.86 13.90
CA HIS A 148 -1.12 -8.75 14.12
C HIS A 148 -0.62 -7.44 13.52
N PHE A 149 -1.44 -6.39 13.63
CA PHE A 149 -1.15 -5.08 13.04
C PHE A 149 0.21 -4.51 13.47
N GLY A 150 0.57 -4.63 14.76
CA GLY A 150 1.88 -4.18 15.27
C GLY A 150 3.08 -4.92 14.66
N ARG A 151 2.88 -6.14 14.14
CA ARG A 151 3.93 -6.88 13.44
C ARG A 151 4.39 -6.20 12.15
N ILE A 152 3.52 -5.40 11.52
CA ILE A 152 3.86 -4.58 10.34
C ILE A 152 5.03 -3.65 10.68
N PHE A 153 4.98 -3.00 11.83
CA PHE A 153 6.00 -2.05 12.29
C PHE A 153 7.32 -2.74 12.63
N TYR A 154 7.24 -3.87 13.32
CA TYR A 154 8.41 -4.70 13.59
C TYR A 154 9.10 -5.16 12.31
N ASN A 155 8.33 -5.62 11.32
CA ASN A 155 8.87 -6.03 10.02
C ASN A 155 9.52 -4.85 9.29
N GLN A 156 8.88 -3.69 9.30
CA GLN A 156 9.41 -2.48 8.66
C GLN A 156 10.74 -2.07 9.28
N ALA A 157 10.82 -1.99 10.61
CA ALA A 157 12.05 -1.67 11.32
C ALA A 157 13.16 -2.68 11.08
N THR A 158 12.85 -3.98 11.11
CA THR A 158 13.84 -5.03 10.86
C THR A 158 14.30 -5.10 9.42
N MET A 159 13.44 -4.83 8.45
CA MET A 159 13.82 -4.75 7.04
C MET A 159 14.74 -3.56 6.78
N SER A 160 14.43 -2.38 7.33
CA SER A 160 15.28 -1.21 7.28
C SER A 160 16.66 -1.50 7.88
N ALA A 161 16.72 -2.07 9.08
CA ALA A 161 17.97 -2.47 9.73
C ALA A 161 18.81 -3.48 8.92
N ASN A 162 18.16 -4.28 8.06
CA ASN A 162 18.83 -5.22 7.14
C ASN A 162 19.16 -4.60 5.77
N GLY A 163 19.01 -3.28 5.60
CA GLY A 163 19.30 -2.57 4.37
C GLY A 163 18.29 -2.83 3.23
N ILE A 164 17.04 -3.18 3.57
CA ILE A 164 15.94 -3.28 2.62
C ILE A 164 15.15 -1.98 2.72
N ALA A 165 15.30 -1.12 1.71
CA ALA A 165 14.73 0.22 1.73
C ALA A 165 13.19 0.23 1.84
N GLN A 166 12.69 1.11 2.68
CA GLN A 166 11.28 1.34 2.98
C GLN A 166 10.92 2.77 2.55
N VAL A 167 10.12 2.92 1.52
CA VAL A 167 9.68 4.23 1.00
C VAL A 167 8.19 4.37 1.21
N ALA A 168 7.76 5.41 1.90
CA ALA A 168 6.34 5.67 2.12
C ALA A 168 5.87 6.93 1.38
N VAL A 169 4.71 6.87 0.78
CA VAL A 169 4.06 7.98 0.08
C VAL A 169 2.70 8.20 0.70
N VAL A 170 2.54 9.30 1.42
CA VAL A 170 1.31 9.70 2.10
C VAL A 170 0.41 10.43 1.12
N MET A 171 -0.58 9.71 0.59
CA MET A 171 -1.49 10.17 -0.46
C MET A 171 -2.93 10.35 0.04
N GLY A 172 -3.09 10.39 1.35
CA GLY A 172 -4.37 10.59 2.01
C GLY A 172 -4.23 10.57 3.51
N SER A 173 -5.32 10.27 4.22
CA SER A 173 -5.29 10.22 5.68
C SER A 173 -4.42 9.05 6.17
N CYS A 174 -3.53 9.32 7.11
CA CYS A 174 -2.78 8.32 7.85
C CYS A 174 -3.08 8.52 9.34
N THR A 175 -4.06 7.79 9.84
CA THR A 175 -4.56 7.96 11.21
C THR A 175 -4.21 6.75 12.08
N ALA A 176 -3.95 7.00 13.35
CA ALA A 176 -3.66 5.98 14.36
C ALA A 176 -2.52 5.04 13.93
N GLY A 177 -2.77 3.73 13.82
CA GLY A 177 -1.79 2.76 13.34
C GLY A 177 -1.28 3.02 11.92
N GLY A 178 -2.10 3.62 11.05
CA GLY A 178 -1.70 4.01 9.69
C GLY A 178 -0.61 5.09 9.66
N ALA A 179 -0.51 5.91 10.71
CA ALA A 179 0.50 6.97 10.84
C ALA A 179 1.92 6.43 11.04
N TYR A 180 2.06 5.22 11.57
CA TYR A 180 3.38 4.62 11.83
C TYR A 180 4.10 4.20 10.54
N VAL A 181 3.36 3.78 9.52
CA VAL A 181 3.98 3.32 8.26
C VAL A 181 4.87 4.39 7.63
N PRO A 182 4.42 5.64 7.42
CA PRO A 182 5.31 6.69 6.92
C PRO A 182 6.35 7.15 7.95
N ALA A 183 6.00 7.21 9.23
CA ALA A 183 6.92 7.68 10.27
C ALA A 183 8.11 6.73 10.52
N MET A 184 7.98 5.45 10.14
CA MET A 184 9.02 4.42 10.28
C MET A 184 9.67 4.05 8.94
N ALA A 185 9.32 4.71 7.85
CA ALA A 185 9.96 4.52 6.56
C ALA A 185 11.37 5.16 6.55
N ASP A 186 12.26 4.65 5.68
CA ASP A 186 13.59 5.24 5.49
C ASP A 186 13.51 6.57 4.74
N GLU A 187 12.51 6.69 3.85
CA GLU A 187 12.20 7.89 3.10
C GLU A 187 10.68 8.06 3.03
N SER A 188 10.19 9.23 3.33
CA SER A 188 8.77 9.55 3.37
C SER A 188 8.41 10.78 2.56
N ILE A 189 7.31 10.67 1.82
CA ILE A 189 6.78 11.72 0.94
C ILE A 189 5.34 12.01 1.39
N ILE A 190 4.95 13.28 1.46
CA ILE A 190 3.59 13.66 1.78
C ILE A 190 3.01 14.60 0.72
N VAL A 191 1.76 14.32 0.30
CA VAL A 191 1.04 15.16 -0.66
C VAL A 191 0.35 16.31 0.07
N ARG A 192 0.66 17.53 -0.36
CA ARG A 192 0.10 18.77 0.16
C ARG A 192 -1.43 18.77 0.13
N LYS A 193 -2.06 19.27 1.21
CA LYS A 193 -3.52 19.43 1.34
C LYS A 193 -4.35 18.15 1.15
N GLN A 194 -3.69 17.01 1.09
CA GLN A 194 -4.32 15.72 0.89
C GLN A 194 -3.79 14.69 1.88
N GLY A 195 -2.49 14.60 2.03
CA GLY A 195 -1.82 13.73 2.98
C GLY A 195 -1.86 14.31 4.39
N THR A 196 -2.21 13.49 5.37
CA THR A 196 -2.14 13.86 6.80
C THR A 196 -1.61 12.71 7.63
N ILE A 197 -0.81 13.02 8.64
CA ILE A 197 -0.25 12.04 9.59
C ILE A 197 -0.56 12.51 11.01
N PHE A 198 -1.38 11.78 11.73
CA PHE A 198 -1.63 12.03 13.14
C PHE A 198 -2.14 10.77 13.86
N LEU A 199 -1.91 10.64 15.16
CA LEU A 199 -2.43 9.52 15.95
C LEU A 199 -3.91 9.66 16.25
N GLY A 200 -4.36 10.89 16.50
CA GLY A 200 -5.76 11.23 16.68
C GLY A 200 -6.14 12.41 15.81
N GLY A 201 -7.21 12.28 15.01
CA GLY A 201 -7.68 13.35 14.14
C GLY A 201 -8.35 14.50 14.89
N PRO A 202 -8.69 15.60 14.19
CA PRO A 202 -9.30 16.80 14.80
C PRO A 202 -10.50 16.55 15.72
N PRO A 203 -11.42 15.60 15.40
CA PRO A 203 -12.53 15.30 16.30
C PRO A 203 -12.08 14.74 17.66
N LEU A 204 -11.02 13.91 17.67
CA LEU A 204 -10.48 13.34 18.90
C LEU A 204 -9.74 14.40 19.72
N VAL A 205 -8.97 15.28 19.06
CA VAL A 205 -8.31 16.43 19.72
C VAL A 205 -9.35 17.31 20.38
N LYS A 206 -10.40 17.71 19.67
CA LYS A 206 -11.50 18.50 20.22
C LYS A 206 -12.16 17.83 21.42
N ALA A 207 -12.40 16.52 21.36
CA ALA A 207 -13.01 15.78 22.47
C ALA A 207 -12.09 15.68 23.70
N ALA A 208 -10.78 15.60 23.50
CA ALA A 208 -9.80 15.41 24.57
C ALA A 208 -9.35 16.72 25.21
N THR A 209 -9.15 17.79 24.43
CA THR A 209 -8.55 19.06 24.88
C THR A 209 -9.48 20.27 24.72
N GLY A 210 -10.57 20.13 23.96
CA GLY A 210 -11.44 21.26 23.60
C GLY A 210 -10.88 22.13 22.45
N GLU A 211 -9.70 21.83 21.93
CA GLU A 211 -9.04 22.58 20.87
C GLU A 211 -9.69 22.30 19.51
N GLU A 212 -9.96 23.35 18.76
CA GLU A 212 -10.43 23.27 17.37
C GLU A 212 -9.24 23.52 16.42
N ILE A 213 -8.83 22.48 15.69
CA ILE A 213 -7.70 22.51 14.76
C ILE A 213 -8.10 21.83 13.45
N SER A 214 -7.61 22.35 12.33
CA SER A 214 -7.80 21.70 11.03
C SER A 214 -6.88 20.48 10.86
N ALA A 215 -7.23 19.53 9.99
CA ALA A 215 -6.40 18.36 9.71
C ALA A 215 -5.03 18.75 9.14
N GLU A 216 -4.96 19.79 8.31
CA GLU A 216 -3.71 20.30 7.73
C GLU A 216 -2.79 20.92 8.78
N GLU A 217 -3.34 21.70 9.72
CA GLU A 217 -2.57 22.28 10.81
C GLU A 217 -2.12 21.24 11.85
N LEU A 218 -2.94 20.19 12.08
CA LEU A 218 -2.64 19.13 13.03
C LEU A 218 -1.57 18.15 12.50
N GLY A 219 -1.58 17.83 11.22
CA GLY A 219 -0.69 16.82 10.69
C GLY A 219 -0.57 16.83 9.17
N GLY A 220 -0.68 17.99 8.54
CA GLY A 220 -0.50 18.14 7.08
C GLY A 220 0.94 18.27 6.63
N ALA A 221 1.12 18.39 5.32
CA ALA A 221 2.43 18.41 4.67
C ALA A 221 3.29 19.61 5.12
N ASP A 222 2.70 20.78 5.27
CA ASP A 222 3.42 21.99 5.69
C ASP A 222 4.01 21.82 7.10
N LEU A 223 3.28 21.19 8.01
CA LEU A 223 3.76 20.91 9.36
C LEU A 223 4.89 19.87 9.35
N HIS A 224 4.66 18.73 8.67
CA HIS A 224 5.57 17.59 8.78
C HIS A 224 6.88 17.77 7.99
N CYS A 225 6.87 18.48 6.88
CA CYS A 225 8.10 18.76 6.12
C CYS A 225 8.88 19.96 6.65
N SER A 226 8.24 20.96 7.31
CA SER A 226 8.93 22.19 7.71
C SER A 226 9.25 22.30 9.19
N ARG A 227 8.48 21.63 10.06
CA ARG A 227 8.61 21.80 11.52
C ARG A 227 8.91 20.51 12.26
N SER A 228 8.10 19.45 12.06
CA SER A 228 8.26 18.21 12.83
C SER A 228 9.34 17.27 12.28
N GLY A 229 9.65 17.35 10.96
CA GLY A 229 10.59 16.45 10.32
C GLY A 229 10.12 14.98 10.24
N VAL A 230 8.82 14.73 10.38
CA VAL A 230 8.25 13.38 10.26
C VAL A 230 8.25 12.90 8.81
N THR A 231 8.21 13.84 7.85
CA THR A 231 8.30 13.52 6.42
C THR A 231 9.44 14.30 5.75
N ASP A 232 10.13 13.65 4.80
CA ASP A 232 11.33 14.15 4.14
C ASP A 232 11.01 14.98 2.91
N HIS A 233 9.97 14.61 2.18
CA HIS A 233 9.68 15.20 0.87
C HIS A 233 8.24 15.73 0.78
N TYR A 234 8.16 16.98 0.29
CA TYR A 234 6.90 17.67 0.05
C TYR A 234 6.47 17.49 -1.41
N ALA A 235 5.29 16.96 -1.65
CA ALA A 235 4.72 16.79 -2.97
C ALA A 235 3.51 17.70 -3.21
N LEU A 236 3.39 18.23 -4.40
CA LEU A 236 2.30 19.14 -4.77
C LEU A 236 0.98 18.42 -5.03
N ASP A 237 1.08 17.21 -5.58
CA ASP A 237 -0.03 16.34 -5.98
C ASP A 237 0.42 14.88 -6.04
N ASP A 238 -0.50 13.98 -6.37
CA ASP A 238 -0.26 12.55 -6.47
C ASP A 238 0.82 12.20 -7.51
N GLU A 239 0.83 12.89 -8.66
CA GLU A 239 1.80 12.63 -9.73
C GLU A 239 3.22 13.04 -9.31
N HIS A 240 3.34 14.20 -8.68
CA HIS A 240 4.62 14.66 -8.15
C HIS A 240 5.13 13.70 -7.05
N ALA A 241 4.24 13.23 -6.17
CA ALA A 241 4.62 12.26 -5.14
C ALA A 241 5.15 10.95 -5.73
N LEU A 242 4.47 10.40 -6.73
CA LEU A 242 4.91 9.20 -7.43
C LEU A 242 6.24 9.42 -8.20
N HIS A 243 6.43 10.60 -8.79
CA HIS A 243 7.69 10.98 -9.40
C HIS A 243 8.84 11.01 -8.38
N LEU A 244 8.62 11.59 -7.20
CA LEU A 244 9.60 11.61 -6.11
C LEU A 244 9.94 10.19 -5.65
N ALA A 245 8.93 9.32 -5.44
CA ALA A 245 9.15 7.93 -5.09
C ALA A 245 10.00 7.19 -6.13
N ARG A 246 9.71 7.37 -7.42
CA ARG A 246 10.52 6.82 -8.51
C ARG A 246 11.96 7.34 -8.50
N ARG A 247 12.17 8.62 -8.15
CA ARG A 247 13.51 9.23 -8.01
C ARG A 247 14.26 8.60 -6.85
N ILE A 248 13.63 8.43 -5.69
CA ILE A 248 14.24 7.77 -4.52
C ILE A 248 14.69 6.35 -4.89
N ILE A 249 13.82 5.55 -5.52
CA ILE A 249 14.17 4.20 -5.95
C ILE A 249 15.35 4.19 -6.93
N SER A 250 15.45 5.18 -7.81
CA SER A 250 16.58 5.26 -8.75
C SER A 250 17.93 5.54 -8.07
N ASN A 251 17.89 6.21 -6.91
CA ASN A 251 19.08 6.61 -6.15
C ASN A 251 19.56 5.53 -5.16
N LEU A 252 18.79 4.48 -4.94
CA LEU A 252 19.21 3.40 -4.05
C LEU A 252 20.46 2.70 -4.60
N ASN A 253 21.47 2.52 -3.74
CA ASN A 253 22.73 1.84 -4.08
C ASN A 253 22.57 0.32 -4.07
N TYR A 254 21.66 -0.21 -4.89
CA TYR A 254 21.57 -1.65 -5.10
C TYR A 254 22.56 -2.07 -6.18
N THR A 255 23.50 -2.93 -5.83
CA THR A 255 24.26 -3.71 -6.82
C THR A 255 23.27 -4.55 -7.61
N LYS A 256 23.22 -4.35 -8.95
CA LYS A 256 22.50 -5.29 -9.82
C LYS A 256 23.09 -6.67 -9.56
N VAL A 257 22.33 -7.55 -8.95
CA VAL A 257 22.66 -8.98 -8.96
C VAL A 257 22.43 -9.40 -10.41
N ASN A 258 23.50 -9.40 -11.20
CA ASN A 258 23.46 -9.99 -12.52
C ASN A 258 23.24 -11.49 -12.29
N PHE A 259 22.02 -11.95 -12.45
CA PHE A 259 21.70 -13.38 -12.62
C PHE A 259 22.26 -13.87 -13.98
N CYS A 260 23.53 -13.61 -14.26
CA CYS A 260 24.28 -14.25 -15.35
C CYS A 260 24.85 -15.55 -14.82
N ASN A 261 24.00 -16.46 -14.44
CA ASN A 261 24.24 -17.90 -14.44
C ASN A 261 22.90 -18.62 -14.39
N GLN A 262 22.07 -18.35 -15.39
CA GLN A 262 21.11 -19.37 -15.77
C GLN A 262 21.87 -20.56 -16.30
N LYS A 263 22.28 -21.45 -15.41
CA LYS A 263 22.44 -22.86 -15.78
C LYS A 263 21.06 -23.26 -16.27
N SER A 264 20.95 -23.45 -17.59
CA SER A 264 19.78 -24.02 -18.22
C SER A 264 19.36 -25.27 -17.44
N TRP A 265 18.23 -25.20 -16.76
CA TRP A 265 17.59 -26.39 -16.24
C TRP A 265 17.06 -27.13 -17.44
N THR A 266 17.92 -27.96 -18.06
CA THR A 266 17.49 -29.00 -18.97
C THR A 266 16.76 -30.03 -18.13
N LEU A 267 15.44 -29.98 -18.17
CA LEU A 267 14.57 -31.02 -17.65
C LEU A 267 14.91 -32.33 -18.39
N PHE A 268 15.69 -33.17 -17.74
CA PHE A 268 15.83 -34.56 -18.14
C PHE A 268 14.54 -35.29 -17.77
N TYR A 269 13.58 -35.32 -18.65
CA TYR A 269 12.56 -36.36 -18.65
C TYR A 269 13.25 -37.66 -19.08
N LYS A 270 13.64 -38.49 -18.13
CA LYS A 270 13.89 -39.91 -18.38
C LYS A 270 12.55 -40.61 -18.38
N HIS A 271 12.10 -40.99 -19.58
CA HIS A 271 11.12 -42.04 -19.74
C HIS A 271 11.68 -43.36 -19.17
N LYS A 272 10.95 -43.98 -18.27
CA LYS A 272 10.85 -45.39 -18.04
C LYS A 272 9.38 -45.80 -17.99
#